data_a3d536133516d4b31899526d3829246a
#
_entry.id   a3d536133516d4b31899526d3829246a
#
_cell.length_a   1.000
_cell.length_b   1.000
_cell.length_c   1.000
_cell.angle_alpha   90.00
_cell.angle_beta   90.00
_cell.angle_gamma   90.00
#
_symmetry.space_group_name_H-M   'P 1'
#
loop_
_entity.id
_entity.type
_entity.pdbx_description
1 polymer ?
#
loop_
_entity_poly.entity_id
_entity_poly.type
_entity_poly.pdbx_seq_one_letter_code
_entity_poly.pdbx_strand_id
1 'polypeptide(L)'
;MAYLLDSNLLIYSAAAMHQFLRPLVLNRGNFASLISKVETMGFHQLEATDAVYFNSLFAIITLLPVTPGIIETAIHLRQQRRMTLGDALIAATALEFDLVLATRNSADFAAIPALTVFDPFQP
;
A
#
# COMPACT_ATOMS: atom_id res chain seq x y z
N MET A 1 -2.49 15.54 4.51
CA MET A 1 -1.37 14.79 3.89
C MET A 1 -1.93 13.59 3.16
N ALA A 2 -1.40 13.31 1.99
CA ALA A 2 -1.85 12.18 1.18
C ALA A 2 -0.91 10.99 1.40
N TYR A 3 -1.50 9.81 1.59
CA TYR A 3 -0.77 8.57 1.81
C TYR A 3 -0.97 7.60 0.68
N LEU A 4 0.09 6.86 0.35
CA LEU A 4 -0.03 5.60 -0.37
C LEU A 4 -0.21 4.51 0.68
N LEU A 5 -1.29 3.76 0.60
CA LEU A 5 -1.64 2.73 1.58
C LEU A 5 -1.03 1.39 1.15
N ASP A 6 -0.20 0.82 2.02
CA ASP A 6 0.39 -0.51 1.78
C ASP A 6 -0.72 -1.58 1.77
N SER A 7 -0.53 -2.62 0.97
CA SER A 7 -1.50 -3.73 0.84
C SER A 7 -1.86 -4.35 2.18
N ASN A 8 -0.88 -4.54 3.07
CA ASN A 8 -1.13 -5.13 4.38
C ASN A 8 -2.04 -4.25 5.25
N LEU A 9 -1.94 -2.92 5.17
CA LEU A 9 -2.86 -2.03 5.88
C LEU A 9 -4.30 -2.23 5.41
N LEU A 10 -4.48 -2.38 4.10
CA LEU A 10 -5.80 -2.61 3.53
C LEU A 10 -6.39 -3.94 4.05
N ILE A 11 -5.55 -4.97 4.09
CA ILE A 11 -5.94 -6.29 4.60
C ILE A 11 -6.30 -6.21 6.09
N TYR A 12 -5.46 -5.57 6.91
CA TYR A 12 -5.74 -5.38 8.34
C TYR A 12 -7.05 -4.63 8.55
N SER A 13 -7.36 -3.62 7.74
CA SER A 13 -8.55 -2.79 7.91
C SER A 13 -9.86 -3.56 7.73
N ALA A 14 -9.83 -4.70 7.05
CA ALA A 14 -11.00 -5.56 6.90
C ALA A 14 -11.36 -6.30 8.21
N ALA A 15 -10.37 -6.50 9.08
CA ALA A 15 -10.59 -7.22 10.33
C ALA A 15 -11.24 -6.33 11.40
N ALA A 16 -12.18 -6.90 12.15
CA ALA A 16 -12.90 -6.16 13.19
C ALA A 16 -11.96 -5.57 14.25
N MET A 17 -10.89 -6.28 14.60
CA MET A 17 -9.92 -5.84 15.62
C MET A 17 -9.09 -4.63 15.19
N HIS A 18 -9.09 -4.29 13.88
CA HIS A 18 -8.32 -3.18 13.33
C HIS A 18 -9.20 -2.10 12.71
N GLN A 19 -10.45 -1.96 13.18
CA GLN A 19 -11.37 -0.94 12.66
C GLN A 19 -10.86 0.49 12.81
N PHE A 20 -9.92 0.74 13.72
CA PHE A 20 -9.31 2.06 13.89
C PHE A 20 -8.56 2.53 12.63
N LEU A 21 -8.22 1.62 11.72
CA LEU A 21 -7.58 1.97 10.44
C LEU A 21 -8.57 2.53 9.42
N ARG A 22 -9.86 2.28 9.57
CA ARG A 22 -10.86 2.62 8.55
C ARG A 22 -10.96 4.10 8.23
N PRO A 23 -10.86 5.03 9.19
CA PRO A 23 -10.82 6.46 8.85
C PRO A 23 -9.66 6.82 7.92
N LEU A 24 -8.52 6.14 8.04
CA LEU A 24 -7.37 6.35 7.17
C LEU A 24 -7.59 5.70 5.79
N VAL A 25 -7.95 4.42 5.76
CA VAL A 25 -8.00 3.67 4.49
C VAL A 25 -9.24 3.98 3.65
N LEU A 26 -10.30 4.52 4.26
CA LEU A 26 -11.52 4.92 3.55
C LEU A 26 -11.55 6.42 3.25
N ASN A 27 -10.43 7.10 3.31
CA ASN A 27 -10.32 8.53 3.04
C ASN A 27 -10.07 8.76 1.55
N ARG A 28 -10.93 9.55 0.90
CA ARG A 28 -10.87 9.85 -0.54
C ARG A 28 -9.56 10.54 -0.97
N GLY A 29 -8.86 11.17 -0.04
CA GLY A 29 -7.57 11.82 -0.31
C GLY A 29 -6.39 10.88 -0.36
N ASN A 30 -6.59 9.59 -0.12
CA ASN A 30 -5.52 8.61 -0.10
C ASN A 30 -5.49 7.76 -1.37
N PHE A 31 -4.41 7.00 -1.53
CA PHE A 31 -4.07 6.28 -2.75
C PHE A 31 -3.68 4.84 -2.43
N ALA A 32 -3.87 3.97 -3.40
CA ALA A 32 -3.30 2.63 -3.39
C ALA A 32 -2.79 2.29 -4.79
N SER A 33 -1.82 1.40 -4.87
CA SER A 33 -1.35 0.87 -6.14
C SER A 33 -2.34 -0.16 -6.69
N LEU A 34 -2.43 -0.27 -8.02
CA LEU A 34 -3.13 -1.39 -8.65
C LEU A 34 -2.59 -2.76 -8.19
N ILE A 35 -1.31 -2.83 -7.81
CA ILE A 35 -0.73 -4.04 -7.21
C ILE A 35 -1.47 -4.43 -5.94
N SER A 36 -1.84 -3.46 -5.11
CA SER A 36 -2.59 -3.72 -3.87
C SER A 36 -3.97 -4.32 -4.15
N LYS A 37 -4.60 -3.93 -5.25
CA LYS A 37 -5.86 -4.53 -5.66
C LYS A 37 -5.68 -6.02 -6.01
N VAL A 38 -4.59 -6.35 -6.70
CA VAL A 38 -4.27 -7.76 -7.00
C VAL A 38 -3.99 -8.55 -5.71
N GLU A 39 -3.19 -7.98 -4.81
CA GLU A 39 -2.80 -8.67 -3.57
C GLU A 39 -3.97 -8.89 -2.62
N THR A 40 -4.93 -7.97 -2.58
CA THR A 40 -6.12 -8.11 -1.71
C THR A 40 -7.20 -8.96 -2.36
N MET A 41 -7.62 -8.60 -3.57
CA MET A 41 -8.73 -9.27 -4.26
C MET A 41 -8.30 -10.61 -4.88
N GLY A 42 -7.00 -10.78 -5.11
CA GLY A 42 -6.45 -12.01 -5.70
C GLY A 42 -6.09 -13.09 -4.68
N PHE A 43 -6.37 -12.87 -3.39
CA PHE A 43 -6.10 -13.88 -2.37
C PHE A 43 -7.00 -15.11 -2.59
N HIS A 44 -6.40 -16.31 -2.68
CA HIS A 44 -7.13 -17.53 -3.05
C HIS A 44 -8.18 -17.97 -2.01
N GLN A 45 -8.07 -17.50 -0.77
CA GLN A 45 -9.03 -17.79 0.30
C GLN A 45 -9.88 -16.56 0.66
N LEU A 46 -10.05 -15.65 -0.28
CA LEU A 46 -10.82 -14.43 -0.06
C LEU A 46 -12.28 -14.77 0.24
N GLU A 47 -12.76 -14.30 1.39
CA GLU A 47 -14.16 -14.47 1.78
C GLU A 47 -15.06 -13.43 1.09
N ALA A 48 -16.33 -13.79 0.88
CA ALA A 48 -17.28 -12.92 0.20
C ALA A 48 -17.46 -11.57 0.91
N THR A 49 -17.48 -11.56 2.25
CA THR A 49 -17.58 -10.32 3.02
C THR A 49 -16.40 -9.40 2.82
N ASP A 50 -15.19 -9.96 2.77
CA ASP A 50 -13.97 -9.19 2.53
C ASP A 50 -13.92 -8.66 1.09
N ALA A 51 -14.38 -9.45 0.13
CA ALA A 51 -14.46 -9.00 -1.26
C ALA A 51 -15.37 -7.78 -1.41
N VAL A 52 -16.51 -7.78 -0.74
CA VAL A 52 -17.44 -6.63 -0.73
C VAL A 52 -16.75 -5.42 -0.10
N TYR A 53 -16.06 -5.60 1.03
CA TYR A 53 -15.35 -4.53 1.70
C TYR A 53 -14.27 -3.92 0.82
N PHE A 54 -13.43 -4.75 0.22
CA PHE A 54 -12.35 -4.25 -0.65
C PHE A 54 -12.86 -3.54 -1.89
N ASN A 55 -13.94 -4.05 -2.51
CA ASN A 55 -14.56 -3.36 -3.63
C ASN A 55 -15.04 -1.96 -3.24
N SER A 56 -15.65 -1.83 -2.06
CA SER A 56 -16.09 -0.53 -1.54
C SER A 56 -14.91 0.40 -1.28
N LEU A 57 -13.85 -0.13 -0.69
CA LEU A 57 -12.63 0.62 -0.38
C LEU A 57 -11.98 1.16 -1.67
N PHE A 58 -11.81 0.31 -2.68
CA PHE A 58 -11.21 0.71 -3.95
C PHE A 58 -12.09 1.65 -4.78
N ALA A 59 -13.38 1.74 -4.49
CA ALA A 59 -14.25 2.75 -5.09
C ALA A 59 -14.07 4.14 -4.44
N ILE A 60 -13.54 4.19 -3.22
CA ILE A 60 -13.36 5.45 -2.47
C ILE A 60 -12.00 6.08 -2.74
N ILE A 61 -10.92 5.30 -2.62
CA ILE A 61 -9.56 5.80 -2.78
C ILE A 61 -9.15 5.80 -4.26
N THR A 62 -8.09 6.56 -4.56
CA THR A 62 -7.55 6.60 -5.94
C THR A 62 -6.55 5.48 -6.14
N LEU A 63 -6.75 4.69 -7.20
CA LEU A 63 -5.81 3.64 -7.61
C LEU A 63 -4.78 4.22 -8.57
N LEU A 64 -3.50 3.96 -8.30
CA LEU A 64 -2.39 4.41 -9.12
C LEU A 64 -1.88 3.27 -10.00
N PRO A 65 -1.59 3.55 -11.28
CA PRO A 65 -1.07 2.53 -12.19
C PRO A 65 0.38 2.18 -11.90
N VAL A 66 0.81 1.03 -12.40
CA VAL A 66 2.23 0.65 -12.41
C VAL A 66 2.81 1.13 -13.72
N THR A 67 3.48 2.26 -13.70
CA THR A 67 4.06 2.90 -14.90
C THR A 67 5.44 2.33 -15.23
N PRO A 68 5.96 2.55 -16.45
CA PRO A 68 7.36 2.22 -16.76
C PRO A 68 8.36 2.85 -15.80
N GLY A 69 8.12 4.10 -15.37
CA GLY A 69 8.98 4.76 -14.38
C GLY A 69 8.98 4.06 -13.04
N ILE A 70 7.83 3.59 -12.57
CA ILE A 70 7.73 2.80 -11.34
C ILE A 70 8.52 1.49 -11.47
N ILE A 71 8.42 0.82 -12.63
CA ILE A 71 9.18 -0.42 -12.88
C ILE A 71 10.68 -0.15 -12.79
N GLU A 72 11.19 0.90 -13.42
CA GLU A 72 12.60 1.25 -13.38
C GLU A 72 13.07 1.56 -11.95
N THR A 73 12.29 2.31 -11.20
CA THR A 73 12.60 2.63 -9.80
C THR A 73 12.61 1.36 -8.95
N ALA A 74 11.64 0.47 -9.14
CA ALA A 74 11.58 -0.81 -8.42
C ALA A 74 12.79 -1.69 -8.71
N ILE A 75 13.23 -1.76 -9.97
CA ILE A 75 14.45 -2.48 -10.37
C ILE A 75 15.65 -1.93 -9.57
N HIS A 76 15.79 -0.60 -9.57
CA HIS A 76 16.90 0.06 -8.89
C HIS A 76 16.90 -0.21 -7.38
N LEU A 77 15.72 -0.16 -6.75
CA LEU A 77 15.58 -0.45 -5.32
C LEU A 77 16.01 -1.88 -5.00
N ARG A 78 15.62 -2.85 -5.81
CA ARG A 78 15.97 -4.27 -5.59
C ARG A 78 17.43 -4.58 -5.85
N GLN A 79 18.10 -3.82 -6.71
CA GLN A 79 19.54 -3.95 -6.94
C GLN A 79 20.36 -3.51 -5.73
N GLN A 80 19.86 -2.60 -4.93
CA GLN A 80 20.58 -2.00 -3.80
C GLN A 80 20.31 -2.67 -2.46
N ARG A 81 19.23 -3.46 -2.36
CA ARG A 81 18.82 -4.09 -1.10
C ARG A 81 17.93 -5.28 -1.35
N ARG A 82 17.89 -6.17 -0.34
CA ARG A 82 16.99 -7.32 -0.39
C ARG A 82 15.57 -6.84 -0.06
N MET A 83 14.64 -7.02 -1.00
CA MET A 83 13.24 -6.74 -0.77
C MET A 83 12.37 -7.54 -1.76
N THR A 84 11.13 -7.78 -1.36
CA THR A 84 10.17 -8.50 -2.22
C THR A 84 9.77 -7.65 -3.42
N LEU A 85 9.26 -8.31 -4.46
CA LEU A 85 8.74 -7.61 -5.63
C LEU A 85 7.61 -6.64 -5.25
N GLY A 86 6.66 -7.09 -4.43
CA GLY A 86 5.55 -6.26 -3.98
C GLY A 86 6.00 -5.01 -3.25
N ASP A 87 6.91 -5.18 -2.28
CA ASP A 87 7.44 -4.04 -1.52
C ASP A 87 8.20 -3.06 -2.41
N ALA A 88 8.97 -3.57 -3.38
CA ALA A 88 9.70 -2.71 -4.32
C ALA A 88 8.74 -1.87 -5.18
N LEU A 89 7.67 -2.48 -5.67
CA LEU A 89 6.67 -1.78 -6.47
C LEU A 89 5.90 -0.73 -5.66
N ILE A 90 5.57 -1.04 -4.42
CA ILE A 90 4.88 -0.09 -3.52
C ILE A 90 5.80 1.09 -3.18
N ALA A 91 7.04 0.81 -2.78
CA ALA A 91 8.02 1.86 -2.48
C ALA A 91 8.27 2.74 -3.70
N ALA A 92 8.45 2.14 -4.86
CA ALA A 92 8.66 2.88 -6.12
C ALA A 92 7.48 3.77 -6.46
N THR A 93 6.25 3.30 -6.23
CA THR A 93 5.04 4.09 -6.44
C THR A 93 5.01 5.32 -5.53
N ALA A 94 5.33 5.14 -4.25
CA ALA A 94 5.39 6.25 -3.30
C ALA A 94 6.44 7.30 -3.72
N LEU A 95 7.61 6.85 -4.16
CA LEU A 95 8.68 7.74 -4.62
C LEU A 95 8.28 8.51 -5.88
N GLU A 96 7.72 7.82 -6.87
CA GLU A 96 7.35 8.44 -8.15
C GLU A 96 6.21 9.45 -8.02
N PHE A 97 5.27 9.23 -7.11
CA PHE A 97 4.14 10.13 -6.90
C PHE A 97 4.33 11.06 -5.70
N ASP A 98 5.51 11.02 -5.06
CA ASP A 98 5.84 11.86 -3.90
C ASP A 98 4.81 11.74 -2.78
N LEU A 99 4.51 10.51 -2.42
CA LEU A 99 3.55 10.19 -1.36
C LEU A 99 4.24 9.61 -0.14
N VAL A 100 3.69 9.88 1.04
CA VAL A 100 4.09 9.19 2.26
C VAL A 100 3.51 7.77 2.21
N LEU A 101 4.36 6.78 2.46
CA LEU A 101 3.92 5.39 2.53
C LEU A 101 3.36 5.08 3.92
N ALA A 102 2.09 4.75 4.00
CA ALA A 102 1.47 4.27 5.23
C ALA A 102 1.57 2.74 5.27
N THR A 103 2.30 2.23 6.26
CA THR A 103 2.56 0.79 6.41
C THR A 103 2.83 0.44 7.87
N ARG A 104 2.42 -0.78 8.27
CA ARG A 104 2.79 -1.34 9.57
C ARG A 104 4.24 -1.85 9.58
N ASN A 105 4.76 -2.23 8.41
CA ASN A 105 6.08 -2.82 8.26
C ASN A 105 7.14 -1.74 7.97
N SER A 106 7.15 -0.68 8.78
CA SER A 106 8.04 0.46 8.56
C SER A 106 9.52 0.07 8.49
N ALA A 107 9.94 -0.95 9.25
CA ALA A 107 11.33 -1.42 9.24
C ALA A 107 11.78 -1.93 7.87
N ASP A 108 10.87 -2.53 7.10
CA ASP A 108 11.19 -3.07 5.76
C ASP A 108 11.52 -1.98 4.75
N PHE A 109 11.07 -0.75 5.02
CA PHE A 109 11.23 0.39 4.11
C PHE A 109 12.20 1.44 4.64
N ALA A 110 12.68 1.29 5.88
CA ALA A 110 13.48 2.32 6.56
C ALA A 110 14.83 2.59 5.87
N ALA A 111 15.37 1.61 5.12
CA ALA A 111 16.64 1.72 4.44
C ALA A 111 16.57 2.53 3.13
N ILE A 112 15.39 3.00 2.73
CA ILE A 112 15.21 3.78 1.50
C ILE A 112 15.24 5.26 1.84
N PRO A 113 16.34 6.00 1.52
CA PRO A 113 16.55 7.34 2.08
C PRO A 113 15.51 8.38 1.68
N ALA A 114 15.00 8.31 0.46
CA ALA A 114 14.06 9.30 -0.07
C ALA A 114 12.60 9.01 0.29
N LEU A 115 12.34 7.87 0.94
CA LEU A 115 10.98 7.43 1.25
C LEU A 115 10.58 7.88 2.65
N THR A 116 9.45 8.57 2.76
CA THR A 116 8.84 8.91 4.05
C THR A 116 7.80 7.85 4.39
N VAL A 117 7.88 7.31 5.59
CA VAL A 117 7.03 6.20 6.05
C VAL A 117 6.25 6.64 7.29
N PHE A 118 4.98 6.25 7.34
CA PHE A 118 4.11 6.47 8.49
C PHE A 118 3.49 5.13 8.92
N ASP A 119 3.66 4.78 10.20
CA ASP A 119 3.05 3.59 10.79
C ASP A 119 1.82 4.01 11.62
N PRO A 120 0.58 3.73 11.14
CA PRO A 120 -0.63 4.12 11.87
C PRO A 120 -0.84 3.30 13.16
N PHE A 121 -0.09 2.22 13.39
CA PHE A 121 -0.11 1.47 14.64
C PHE A 121 0.77 2.12 15.71
N GLN A 122 1.68 3.00 15.29
CA GLN A 122 2.60 3.72 16.17
C GLN A 122 2.67 5.19 15.74
N PRO A 123 1.57 5.93 15.87
CA PRO A 123 1.49 7.32 15.39
C PRO A 123 2.39 8.27 16.17
#